data_d7774c3c6a8bfb364fbea4c239a898d6
#
_entry.id   d7774c3c6a8bfb364fbea4c239a898d6
#
_cell.length_a   1.000
_cell.length_b   1.000
_cell.length_c   1.000
_cell.angle_alpha   90.00
_cell.angle_beta   90.00
_cell.angle_gamma   90.00
#
_symmetry.space_group_name_H-M   'P 1'
#
loop_
_entity.id
_entity.type
_entity.pdbx_description
1 polymer ?
#
loop_
_entity_poly.entity_id
_entity_poly.type
_entity_poly.pdbx_seq_one_letter_code
_entity_poly.pdbx_strand_id
1 'polypeptide(L)'
;DKAVAGDSSGGHSDALPPIPAGVVDHLYAVIMAGGVGSRLWPRSRSATPKQFLDLLGSRTMLQETVDRIQPLISLDRVLVVASEEHADTVRTQIDGLPVENIIVEPGPRGTAPCVGLAATVLLERDPAATMAVCPADHVISDATGFRQAIAAAAQIAQDDYLVTLGITPDHPHIGYGYIQRGASLGEVLGTPAFQVKRFAEKPDTATAQHFVDSLEYYWNGGIFIWRADTILTAVESLLPRLYAELQPVASAWHSPMRMEVLSTAWDRVPRTTIDYGIMEKATRVAVVPVDIGWDDVGNWATLSAMVEGDEKGNAVYGGGH
;
A
#
# COMPACT_ATOMS: atom_id res chain seq x y z
N ASP A 1 -46.12 17.90 27.82
CA ASP A 1 -45.54 18.26 26.49
C ASP A 1 -44.16 17.65 26.39
N LYS A 2 -44.09 16.59 25.57
CA LYS A 2 -42.86 15.83 25.30
C LYS A 2 -42.16 16.48 24.12
N ALA A 3 -40.94 16.96 24.34
CA ALA A 3 -40.04 17.35 23.28
C ALA A 3 -39.39 16.08 22.68
N VAL A 4 -39.58 15.89 21.38
CA VAL A 4 -39.02 14.81 20.57
C VAL A 4 -37.53 15.09 20.38
N ALA A 5 -36.68 14.16 20.83
CA ALA A 5 -35.26 14.15 20.51
C ALA A 5 -35.09 13.75 19.03
N GLY A 6 -34.51 14.66 18.25
CA GLY A 6 -34.17 14.40 16.85
C GLY A 6 -33.03 13.39 16.74
N ASP A 7 -33.31 12.33 16.03
CA ASP A 7 -32.37 11.31 15.60
C ASP A 7 -31.47 11.92 14.50
N SER A 8 -30.20 12.20 14.83
CA SER A 8 -29.18 12.61 13.87
C SER A 8 -28.34 11.41 13.45
N SER A 9 -28.97 10.43 12.80
CA SER A 9 -28.25 9.44 12.02
C SER A 9 -27.73 10.10 10.74
N GLY A 10 -26.54 10.68 10.81
CA GLY A 10 -25.80 11.13 9.64
C GLY A 10 -25.43 9.90 8.81
N GLY A 11 -26.28 9.53 7.86
CA GLY A 11 -25.98 8.54 6.86
C GLY A 11 -24.77 9.01 6.03
N HIS A 12 -23.60 8.45 6.29
CA HIS A 12 -22.47 8.57 5.37
C HIS A 12 -22.89 7.85 4.08
N SER A 13 -23.07 8.62 3.02
CA SER A 13 -23.29 8.10 1.67
C SER A 13 -22.04 7.31 1.29
N ASP A 14 -22.18 6.00 1.01
CA ASP A 14 -21.12 5.15 0.45
C ASP A 14 -20.69 5.57 -0.97
N ALA A 15 -21.27 6.63 -1.51
CA ALA A 15 -20.94 7.15 -2.81
C ALA A 15 -19.56 7.83 -2.78
N LEU A 16 -18.63 7.28 -3.54
CA LEU A 16 -17.34 7.92 -3.81
C LEU A 16 -17.56 9.32 -4.40
N PRO A 17 -16.73 10.33 -4.05
CA PRO A 17 -16.79 11.61 -4.72
C PRO A 17 -16.58 11.41 -6.23
N PRO A 18 -17.16 12.25 -7.08
CA PRO A 18 -17.02 12.11 -8.53
C PRO A 18 -15.55 12.30 -8.92
N ILE A 19 -14.88 11.18 -9.20
CA ILE A 19 -13.51 11.15 -9.67
C ILE A 19 -13.55 11.38 -11.18
N PRO A 20 -12.68 12.21 -11.77
CA PRO A 20 -12.61 12.36 -13.21
C PRO A 20 -12.40 11.00 -13.90
N ALA A 21 -13.25 10.67 -14.87
CA ALA A 21 -13.22 9.38 -15.57
C ALA A 21 -11.83 9.05 -16.12
N GLY A 22 -11.12 10.03 -16.69
CA GLY A 22 -9.77 9.83 -17.21
C GLY A 22 -8.70 9.45 -16.15
N VAL A 23 -8.98 9.62 -14.86
CA VAL A 23 -8.09 9.15 -13.77
C VAL A 23 -8.44 7.73 -13.37
N VAL A 24 -9.74 7.43 -13.21
CA VAL A 24 -10.20 6.10 -12.77
C VAL A 24 -9.97 5.04 -13.83
N ASP A 25 -10.12 5.39 -15.10
CA ASP A 25 -9.99 4.44 -16.22
C ASP A 25 -8.57 3.88 -16.34
N HIS A 26 -7.56 4.63 -15.88
CA HIS A 26 -6.15 4.25 -15.88
C HIS A 26 -5.61 3.95 -14.48
N LEU A 27 -6.48 3.82 -13.46
CA LEU A 27 -6.07 3.52 -12.10
C LEU A 27 -6.00 2.00 -11.87
N TYR A 28 -4.84 1.53 -11.44
CA TYR A 28 -4.52 0.14 -11.13
C TYR A 28 -4.13 0.00 -9.67
N ALA A 29 -4.52 -1.09 -9.03
CA ALA A 29 -3.98 -1.46 -7.74
C ALA A 29 -2.80 -2.41 -7.92
N VAL A 30 -1.70 -2.15 -7.21
CA VAL A 30 -0.54 -3.05 -7.11
C VAL A 30 -0.41 -3.49 -5.67
N ILE A 31 -0.81 -4.73 -5.39
CA ILE A 31 -0.78 -5.29 -4.06
C ILE A 31 0.53 -6.05 -3.88
N MET A 32 1.35 -5.59 -2.94
CA MET A 32 2.63 -6.22 -2.60
C MET A 32 2.39 -7.35 -1.59
N ALA A 33 2.38 -8.59 -2.05
CA ALA A 33 2.18 -9.79 -1.24
C ALA A 33 3.51 -10.50 -0.87
N GLY A 34 4.59 -9.73 -0.80
CA GLY A 34 5.91 -10.18 -0.35
C GLY A 34 6.07 -10.13 1.17
N GLY A 35 7.13 -10.77 1.67
CA GLY A 35 7.45 -10.78 3.10
C GLY A 35 6.91 -12.01 3.84
N VAL A 36 7.58 -12.39 4.92
CA VAL A 36 7.26 -13.62 5.70
C VAL A 36 6.40 -13.32 6.93
N GLY A 37 6.42 -12.08 7.45
CA GLY A 37 5.65 -11.68 8.64
C GLY A 37 6.00 -12.47 9.88
N SER A 38 7.25 -12.86 10.09
CA SER A 38 7.73 -13.78 11.14
C SER A 38 7.39 -13.36 12.58
N ARG A 39 7.07 -12.11 12.82
CA ARG A 39 6.71 -11.57 14.15
C ARG A 39 5.38 -12.10 14.71
N LEU A 40 4.54 -12.71 13.89
CA LEU A 40 3.30 -13.39 14.30
C LEU A 40 3.45 -14.91 14.40
N TRP A 41 4.70 -15.41 14.52
CA TRP A 41 4.90 -16.82 14.82
C TRP A 41 4.14 -17.23 16.10
N PRO A 42 3.47 -18.40 16.19
CA PRO A 42 3.51 -19.53 15.27
C PRO A 42 2.44 -19.51 14.14
N ARG A 43 1.57 -18.50 14.07
CA ARG A 43 0.55 -18.37 13.01
C ARG A 43 1.20 -18.07 11.65
N SER A 44 2.09 -17.08 11.59
CA SER A 44 2.84 -16.79 10.37
C SER A 44 4.11 -17.64 10.27
N ARG A 45 4.35 -18.22 9.10
CA ARG A 45 5.50 -19.05 8.75
C ARG A 45 5.89 -18.79 7.30
N SER A 46 7.07 -19.24 6.87
CA SER A 46 7.50 -19.08 5.47
C SER A 46 6.48 -19.66 4.49
N ALA A 47 5.93 -20.85 4.79
CA ALA A 47 4.90 -21.49 3.95
C ALA A 47 3.53 -20.80 4.03
N THR A 48 3.25 -20.03 5.07
CA THR A 48 1.99 -19.32 5.25
C THR A 48 2.27 -17.95 5.87
N PRO A 49 2.78 -17.00 5.06
CA PRO A 49 3.04 -15.64 5.51
C PRO A 49 1.80 -14.91 5.99
N LYS A 50 2.01 -13.84 6.75
CA LYS A 50 0.99 -13.04 7.40
C LYS A 50 -0.17 -12.63 6.46
N GLN A 51 0.13 -12.19 5.26
CA GLN A 51 -0.85 -11.71 4.29
C GLN A 51 -1.85 -12.77 3.84
N PHE A 52 -1.52 -14.05 3.99
CA PHE A 52 -2.39 -15.17 3.62
C PHE A 52 -3.17 -15.76 4.81
N LEU A 53 -3.09 -15.11 5.97
CA LEU A 53 -3.79 -15.53 7.20
C LEU A 53 -5.08 -14.73 7.42
N ASP A 54 -6.07 -15.40 7.98
CA ASP A 54 -7.33 -14.88 8.50
C ASP A 54 -7.14 -14.41 9.96
N LEU A 55 -6.56 -13.25 10.17
CA LEU A 55 -6.18 -12.78 11.51
C LEU A 55 -7.31 -12.10 12.28
N LEU A 56 -8.24 -11.44 11.60
CA LEU A 56 -9.27 -10.59 12.20
C LEU A 56 -10.70 -10.95 11.75
N GLY A 57 -10.85 -11.89 10.84
CA GLY A 57 -12.14 -12.27 10.27
C GLY A 57 -12.09 -13.62 9.57
N SER A 58 -13.07 -13.91 8.75
CA SER A 58 -13.10 -15.12 7.91
C SER A 58 -12.33 -14.96 6.60
N ARG A 59 -11.83 -13.77 6.33
CA ARG A 59 -11.06 -13.41 5.13
C ARG A 59 -9.58 -13.25 5.48
N THR A 60 -8.70 -13.61 4.56
CA THR A 60 -7.25 -13.35 4.72
C THR A 60 -6.96 -11.87 4.52
N MET A 61 -5.83 -11.38 5.04
CA MET A 61 -5.43 -9.97 4.89
C MET A 61 -5.31 -9.56 3.42
N LEU A 62 -4.83 -10.46 2.55
CA LEU A 62 -4.81 -10.25 1.11
C LEU A 62 -6.23 -10.07 0.54
N GLN A 63 -7.16 -10.95 0.91
CA GLN A 63 -8.56 -10.85 0.50
C GLN A 63 -9.20 -9.55 0.98
N GLU A 64 -9.01 -9.19 2.26
CA GLU A 64 -9.47 -7.92 2.84
C GLU A 64 -8.93 -6.71 2.06
N THR A 65 -7.66 -6.76 1.64
CA THR A 65 -7.04 -5.69 0.85
C THR A 65 -7.68 -5.55 -0.52
N VAL A 66 -7.95 -6.66 -1.21
CA VAL A 66 -8.64 -6.66 -2.51
C VAL A 66 -10.09 -6.16 -2.36
N ASP A 67 -10.84 -6.69 -1.40
CA ASP A 67 -12.25 -6.31 -1.16
C ASP A 67 -12.38 -4.81 -0.87
N ARG A 68 -11.44 -4.24 -0.12
CA ARG A 68 -11.40 -2.82 0.22
C ARG A 68 -11.20 -1.92 -1.00
N ILE A 69 -10.43 -2.38 -1.98
CA ILE A 69 -10.06 -1.62 -3.17
C ILE A 69 -11.10 -1.78 -4.29
N GLN A 70 -11.72 -2.95 -4.42
CA GLN A 70 -12.58 -3.32 -5.55
C GLN A 70 -13.71 -2.33 -5.87
N PRO A 71 -14.38 -1.66 -4.93
CA PRO A 71 -15.39 -0.65 -5.27
C PRO A 71 -14.84 0.53 -6.07
N LEU A 72 -13.53 0.80 -5.98
CA LEU A 72 -12.86 1.88 -6.71
C LEU A 72 -12.14 1.35 -7.96
N ILE A 73 -11.49 0.20 -7.85
CA ILE A 73 -10.65 -0.41 -8.90
C ILE A 73 -11.17 -1.81 -9.15
N SER A 74 -11.64 -2.08 -10.36
CA SER A 74 -12.16 -3.40 -10.76
C SER A 74 -11.05 -4.46 -10.73
N LEU A 75 -11.44 -5.72 -10.53
CA LEU A 75 -10.50 -6.83 -10.31
C LEU A 75 -9.55 -7.08 -11.51
N ASP A 76 -9.98 -6.76 -12.72
CA ASP A 76 -9.16 -6.82 -13.93
C ASP A 76 -7.98 -5.82 -13.91
N ARG A 77 -8.07 -4.77 -13.08
CA ARG A 77 -7.02 -3.77 -12.84
C ARG A 77 -6.30 -3.91 -11.49
N VAL A 78 -6.51 -5.02 -10.80
CA VAL A 78 -5.74 -5.39 -9.60
C VAL A 78 -4.59 -6.30 -9.99
N LEU A 79 -3.36 -5.91 -9.69
CA LEU A 79 -2.16 -6.71 -9.83
C LEU A 79 -1.67 -7.14 -8.46
N VAL A 80 -1.23 -8.38 -8.32
CA VAL A 80 -0.62 -8.89 -7.09
C VAL A 80 0.81 -9.32 -7.40
N VAL A 81 1.78 -8.73 -6.68
CA VAL A 81 3.18 -9.13 -6.78
C VAL A 81 3.50 -10.09 -5.65
N ALA A 82 3.89 -11.30 -5.98
CA ALA A 82 4.19 -12.37 -5.03
C ALA A 82 5.42 -13.18 -5.46
N SER A 83 5.98 -13.95 -4.52
CA SER A 83 7.02 -14.93 -4.86
C SER A 83 6.42 -16.12 -5.63
N GLU A 84 7.26 -16.86 -6.31
CA GLU A 84 6.86 -18.09 -7.00
C GLU A 84 6.18 -19.11 -6.07
N GLU A 85 6.69 -19.24 -4.83
CA GLU A 85 6.13 -20.12 -3.80
C GLU A 85 4.68 -19.79 -3.45
N HIS A 86 4.28 -18.52 -3.57
CA HIS A 86 2.97 -18.04 -3.12
C HIS A 86 2.00 -17.69 -4.27
N ALA A 87 2.42 -17.76 -5.51
CA ALA A 87 1.59 -17.41 -6.67
C ALA A 87 0.30 -18.24 -6.75
N ASP A 88 0.38 -19.54 -6.45
CA ASP A 88 -0.80 -20.42 -6.40
C ASP A 88 -1.73 -20.10 -5.23
N THR A 89 -1.19 -19.68 -4.10
CA THR A 89 -1.97 -19.22 -2.95
C THR A 89 -2.77 -17.96 -3.31
N VAL A 90 -2.15 -16.99 -3.99
CA VAL A 90 -2.83 -15.79 -4.50
C VAL A 90 -3.99 -16.19 -5.42
N ARG A 91 -3.73 -17.09 -6.39
CA ARG A 91 -4.77 -17.57 -7.33
C ARG A 91 -5.94 -18.23 -6.62
N THR A 92 -5.66 -18.99 -5.57
CA THR A 92 -6.69 -19.70 -4.81
C THR A 92 -7.49 -18.77 -3.91
N GLN A 93 -6.86 -17.74 -3.34
CA GLN A 93 -7.52 -16.81 -2.43
C GLN A 93 -8.32 -15.72 -3.13
N ILE A 94 -7.89 -15.26 -4.31
CA ILE A 94 -8.58 -14.20 -5.05
C ILE A 94 -9.26 -14.82 -6.27
N ASP A 95 -10.51 -15.24 -6.08
CA ASP A 95 -11.32 -15.80 -7.15
C ASP A 95 -11.57 -14.75 -8.24
N GLY A 96 -11.42 -15.16 -9.51
CA GLY A 96 -11.61 -14.30 -10.67
C GLY A 96 -10.45 -13.35 -10.97
N LEU A 97 -9.35 -13.35 -10.21
CA LEU A 97 -8.17 -12.56 -10.56
C LEU A 97 -7.54 -13.11 -11.85
N PRO A 98 -7.36 -12.29 -12.91
CA PRO A 98 -6.68 -12.74 -14.12
C PRO A 98 -5.27 -13.27 -13.82
N VAL A 99 -4.90 -14.39 -14.41
CA VAL A 99 -3.59 -15.04 -14.14
C VAL A 99 -2.42 -14.12 -14.52
N GLU A 100 -2.57 -13.34 -15.58
CA GLU A 100 -1.61 -12.34 -16.02
C GLU A 100 -1.44 -11.16 -15.06
N ASN A 101 -2.34 -11.02 -14.09
CA ASN A 101 -2.26 -10.00 -13.03
C ASN A 101 -1.48 -10.49 -11.80
N ILE A 102 -1.08 -11.75 -11.77
CA ILE A 102 -0.16 -12.26 -10.76
C ILE A 102 1.26 -12.11 -11.30
N ILE A 103 1.97 -11.11 -10.78
CA ILE A 103 3.38 -10.85 -11.13
C ILE A 103 4.25 -11.64 -10.17
N VAL A 104 5.00 -12.60 -10.72
CA VAL A 104 5.90 -13.45 -9.92
C VAL A 104 7.30 -12.81 -9.88
N GLU A 105 7.73 -12.40 -8.69
CA GLU A 105 9.12 -11.98 -8.49
C GLU A 105 10.00 -13.19 -8.16
N PRO A 106 11.18 -13.34 -8.80
CA PRO A 106 12.03 -14.51 -8.59
C PRO A 106 12.60 -14.64 -7.18
N GLY A 107 12.60 -13.56 -6.39
CA GLY A 107 13.06 -13.58 -5.01
C GLY A 107 13.00 -12.21 -4.34
N PRO A 108 13.08 -12.15 -3.00
CA PRO A 108 12.91 -10.91 -2.25
C PRO A 108 14.10 -9.95 -2.47
N ARG A 109 13.86 -8.82 -3.10
CA ARG A 109 14.84 -7.74 -3.34
C ARG A 109 14.45 -6.41 -2.69
N GLY A 110 13.37 -6.39 -1.91
CA GLY A 110 12.80 -5.19 -1.31
C GLY A 110 11.73 -4.52 -2.18
N THR A 111 11.11 -3.46 -1.67
CA THR A 111 9.92 -2.86 -2.29
C THR A 111 10.22 -2.05 -3.55
N ALA A 112 11.42 -1.48 -3.72
CA ALA A 112 11.73 -0.73 -4.93
C ALA A 112 11.80 -1.61 -6.19
N PRO A 113 12.45 -2.79 -6.20
CA PRO A 113 12.39 -3.72 -7.33
C PRO A 113 10.98 -4.24 -7.61
N CYS A 114 10.19 -4.56 -6.58
CA CYS A 114 8.80 -4.98 -6.69
C CYS A 114 7.95 -3.91 -7.42
N VAL A 115 8.03 -2.67 -6.97
CA VAL A 115 7.34 -1.52 -7.58
C VAL A 115 7.83 -1.25 -9.00
N GLY A 116 9.16 -1.28 -9.22
CA GLY A 116 9.75 -1.07 -10.54
C GLY A 116 9.30 -2.13 -11.55
N LEU A 117 9.25 -3.40 -11.16
CA LEU A 117 8.74 -4.49 -11.99
C LEU A 117 7.25 -4.28 -12.33
N ALA A 118 6.43 -3.98 -11.33
CA ALA A 118 5.00 -3.73 -11.55
C ALA A 118 4.75 -2.52 -12.47
N ALA A 119 5.51 -1.43 -12.29
CA ALA A 119 5.43 -0.26 -13.16
C ALA A 119 5.83 -0.59 -14.61
N THR A 120 6.89 -1.38 -14.78
CA THR A 120 7.33 -1.85 -16.10
C THR A 120 6.24 -2.66 -16.80
N VAL A 121 5.62 -3.60 -16.08
CA VAL A 121 4.53 -4.44 -16.62
C VAL A 121 3.30 -3.60 -16.97
N LEU A 122 2.96 -2.61 -16.13
CA LEU A 122 1.80 -1.76 -16.36
C LEU A 122 1.99 -0.87 -17.59
N LEU A 123 3.16 -0.26 -17.79
CA LEU A 123 3.40 0.57 -18.97
C LEU A 123 3.32 -0.19 -20.30
N GLU A 124 3.64 -1.49 -20.30
CA GLU A 124 3.45 -2.35 -21.47
C GLU A 124 1.97 -2.60 -21.79
N ARG A 125 1.07 -2.44 -20.82
CA ARG A 125 -0.37 -2.62 -20.96
C ARG A 125 -1.11 -1.31 -21.20
N ASP A 126 -0.72 -0.28 -20.46
CA ASP A 126 -1.38 1.02 -20.42
C ASP A 126 -0.36 2.13 -20.17
N PRO A 127 0.03 2.89 -21.22
CA PRO A 127 0.98 4.00 -21.10
C PRO A 127 0.52 5.13 -20.15
N ALA A 128 -0.78 5.21 -19.84
CA ALA A 128 -1.34 6.21 -18.93
C ALA A 128 -1.55 5.66 -17.50
N ALA A 129 -1.10 4.44 -17.20
CA ALA A 129 -1.35 3.76 -15.94
C ALA A 129 -0.92 4.58 -14.74
N THR A 130 -1.82 4.72 -13.77
CA THR A 130 -1.57 5.23 -12.43
C THR A 130 -1.66 4.05 -11.46
N MET A 131 -0.69 3.93 -10.56
CA MET A 131 -0.56 2.81 -9.64
C MET A 131 -0.93 3.24 -8.23
N ALA A 132 -1.88 2.55 -7.59
CA ALA A 132 -2.06 2.56 -6.14
C ALA A 132 -1.35 1.32 -5.57
N VAL A 133 -0.18 1.54 -4.97
CA VAL A 133 0.67 0.49 -4.41
C VAL A 133 0.31 0.30 -2.95
N CYS A 134 -0.12 -0.90 -2.58
CA CYS A 134 -0.60 -1.24 -1.24
C CYS A 134 0.07 -2.51 -0.71
N PRO A 135 0.54 -2.53 0.54
CA PRO A 135 0.89 -3.78 1.22
C PRO A 135 -0.35 -4.68 1.38
N ALA A 136 -0.15 -5.99 1.25
CA ALA A 136 -1.20 -7.00 1.38
C ALA A 136 -1.57 -7.33 2.83
N ASP A 137 -0.84 -6.77 3.81
CA ASP A 137 -0.84 -7.21 5.20
C ASP A 137 -1.16 -6.10 6.22
N HIS A 138 -1.81 -5.03 5.76
CA HIS A 138 -2.29 -3.93 6.61
C HIS A 138 -3.78 -4.02 6.89
N VAL A 139 -4.17 -3.62 8.08
CA VAL A 139 -5.56 -3.40 8.47
C VAL A 139 -5.93 -1.96 8.22
N ILE A 140 -7.12 -1.74 7.68
CA ILE A 140 -7.73 -0.42 7.48
C ILE A 140 -9.22 -0.58 7.75
N SER A 141 -9.74 0.07 8.77
CA SER A 141 -11.14 -0.08 9.19
C SER A 141 -12.09 0.83 8.40
N ASP A 142 -11.66 2.03 8.00
CA ASP A 142 -12.44 2.91 7.12
C ASP A 142 -12.08 2.71 5.65
N ALA A 143 -12.72 1.72 5.03
CA ALA A 143 -12.52 1.41 3.62
C ALA A 143 -13.00 2.54 2.68
N THR A 144 -14.01 3.31 3.08
CA THR A 144 -14.53 4.42 2.26
C THR A 144 -13.56 5.60 2.26
N GLY A 145 -13.10 6.03 3.42
CA GLY A 145 -12.07 7.05 3.54
C GLY A 145 -10.76 6.66 2.83
N PHE A 146 -10.39 5.38 2.88
CA PHE A 146 -9.25 4.85 2.16
C PHE A 146 -9.39 5.02 0.63
N ARG A 147 -10.54 4.63 0.06
CA ARG A 147 -10.81 4.81 -1.38
C ARG A 147 -10.84 6.28 -1.80
N GLN A 148 -11.41 7.16 -0.97
CA GLN A 148 -11.39 8.61 -1.20
C GLN A 148 -9.96 9.15 -1.23
N ALA A 149 -9.12 8.73 -0.30
CA ALA A 149 -7.72 9.14 -0.25
C ALA A 149 -6.92 8.65 -1.47
N ILE A 150 -7.13 7.39 -1.92
CA ILE A 150 -6.54 6.88 -3.16
C ILE A 150 -6.98 7.73 -4.36
N ALA A 151 -8.25 8.07 -4.45
CA ALA A 151 -8.78 8.87 -5.54
C ALA A 151 -8.15 10.28 -5.58
N ALA A 152 -8.07 10.96 -4.44
CA ALA A 152 -7.42 12.25 -4.31
C ALA A 152 -5.93 12.16 -4.67
N ALA A 153 -5.24 11.16 -4.17
CA ALA A 153 -3.83 10.92 -4.46
C ALA A 153 -3.58 10.61 -5.94
N ALA A 154 -4.47 9.83 -6.59
CA ALA A 154 -4.39 9.55 -8.03
C ALA A 154 -4.56 10.81 -8.87
N GLN A 155 -5.43 11.75 -8.46
CA GLN A 155 -5.57 13.04 -9.12
C GLN A 155 -4.30 13.90 -8.96
N ILE A 156 -3.69 13.93 -7.78
CA ILE A 156 -2.43 14.64 -7.52
C ILE A 156 -1.27 14.05 -8.33
N ALA A 157 -1.26 12.73 -8.50
CA ALA A 157 -0.24 12.02 -9.26
C ALA A 157 -0.23 12.40 -10.75
N GLN A 158 -1.34 12.93 -11.31
CA GLN A 158 -1.37 13.42 -12.70
C GLN A 158 -0.41 14.60 -12.94
N ASP A 159 -0.04 15.32 -11.91
CA ASP A 159 0.94 16.41 -11.95
C ASP A 159 2.37 15.92 -11.63
N ASP A 160 2.70 14.66 -11.91
CA ASP A 160 4.01 14.03 -11.71
C ASP A 160 4.50 13.99 -10.25
N TYR A 161 3.59 14.03 -9.28
CA TYR A 161 3.93 13.80 -7.88
C TYR A 161 4.05 12.30 -7.58
N LEU A 162 5.04 11.96 -6.78
CA LEU A 162 5.05 10.71 -6.02
C LEU A 162 4.25 10.95 -4.74
N VAL A 163 3.06 10.34 -4.65
CA VAL A 163 2.13 10.58 -3.54
C VAL A 163 2.21 9.44 -2.53
N THR A 164 2.19 9.76 -1.25
CA THR A 164 2.05 8.80 -0.15
C THR A 164 0.84 9.13 0.72
N LEU A 165 0.18 8.12 1.27
CA LEU A 165 -0.79 8.33 2.34
C LEU A 165 -0.04 8.45 3.67
N GLY A 166 -0.28 9.56 4.35
CA GLY A 166 0.30 9.84 5.66
C GLY A 166 -0.72 9.55 6.75
N ILE A 167 -0.47 8.54 7.57
CA ILE A 167 -1.35 8.15 8.67
C ILE A 167 -1.23 9.15 9.81
N THR A 168 -2.33 9.70 10.27
CA THR A 168 -2.34 10.62 11.41
C THR A 168 -1.91 9.86 12.68
N PRO A 169 -0.79 10.24 13.34
CA PRO A 169 -0.32 9.53 14.52
C PRO A 169 -1.18 9.87 15.74
N ASP A 170 -1.56 8.86 16.50
CA ASP A 170 -2.27 8.98 17.77
C ASP A 170 -1.36 8.75 19.01
N HIS A 171 -0.16 8.23 18.77
CA HIS A 171 0.87 8.01 19.80
C HIS A 171 2.28 8.04 19.19
N PRO A 172 3.36 8.20 20.03
CA PRO A 172 4.72 8.10 19.54
C PRO A 172 5.11 6.63 19.27
N HIS A 173 5.39 6.27 18.02
CA HIS A 173 5.80 4.92 17.62
C HIS A 173 7.21 4.94 17.02
N ILE A 174 8.14 4.18 17.62
CA ILE A 174 9.56 4.17 17.22
C ILE A 174 9.87 3.19 16.07
N GLY A 175 8.91 2.34 15.71
CA GLY A 175 9.06 1.35 14.64
C GLY A 175 8.62 1.82 13.26
N TYR A 176 7.96 3.00 13.18
CA TYR A 176 7.46 3.56 11.94
C TYR A 176 8.35 4.66 11.39
N GLY A 177 8.28 4.87 10.09
CA GLY A 177 8.77 6.07 9.45
C GLY A 177 7.79 7.23 9.63
N TYR A 178 8.31 8.45 9.65
CA TYR A 178 7.54 9.69 9.76
C TYR A 178 7.75 10.57 8.54
N ILE A 179 6.68 11.26 8.12
CA ILE A 179 6.66 12.15 6.97
C ILE A 179 6.33 13.54 7.47
N GLN A 180 7.25 14.49 7.34
CA GLN A 180 6.97 15.90 7.66
C GLN A 180 6.29 16.57 6.48
N ARG A 181 5.09 17.14 6.72
CA ARG A 181 4.41 17.97 5.73
C ARG A 181 5.15 19.28 5.50
N GLY A 182 5.09 19.76 4.28
CA GLY A 182 5.59 21.05 3.85
C GLY A 182 4.45 22.01 3.47
N ALA A 183 4.63 22.71 2.34
CA ALA A 183 3.62 23.63 1.83
C ALA A 183 2.32 22.91 1.44
N SER A 184 1.17 23.57 1.67
CA SER A 184 -0.12 23.04 1.22
C SER A 184 -0.21 23.05 -0.29
N LEU A 185 -0.76 21.96 -0.83
CA LEU A 185 -1.17 21.84 -2.24
C LEU A 185 -2.67 22.12 -2.43
N GLY A 186 -3.36 22.52 -1.35
CA GLY A 186 -4.81 22.73 -1.34
C GLY A 186 -5.58 21.45 -1.02
N GLU A 187 -6.85 21.44 -1.42
CA GLU A 187 -7.74 20.29 -1.30
C GLU A 187 -8.02 19.69 -2.68
N VAL A 188 -7.93 18.37 -2.76
CA VAL A 188 -8.23 17.59 -3.96
C VAL A 188 -9.33 16.60 -3.62
N LEU A 189 -10.47 16.67 -4.30
CA LEU A 189 -11.67 15.88 -4.01
C LEU A 189 -12.11 15.95 -2.52
N GLY A 190 -11.98 17.15 -1.91
CA GLY A 190 -12.30 17.36 -0.49
C GLY A 190 -11.26 16.82 0.50
N THR A 191 -10.11 16.37 0.03
CA THR A 191 -9.02 15.82 0.85
C THR A 191 -7.82 16.79 0.84
N PRO A 192 -7.28 17.22 1.99
CA PRO A 192 -6.10 18.07 2.03
C PRO A 192 -4.86 17.35 1.51
N ALA A 193 -3.97 18.10 0.86
CA ALA A 193 -2.69 17.58 0.39
C ALA A 193 -1.54 18.56 0.68
N PHE A 194 -0.36 18.03 0.90
CA PHE A 194 0.83 18.81 1.22
C PHE A 194 2.05 18.28 0.46
N GLN A 195 2.98 19.15 0.15
CA GLN A 195 4.32 18.72 -0.24
C GLN A 195 4.97 17.99 0.95
N VAL A 196 5.83 17.03 0.65
CA VAL A 196 6.66 16.40 1.68
C VAL A 196 7.94 17.23 1.84
N LYS A 197 8.25 17.60 3.09
CA LYS A 197 9.47 18.31 3.43
C LYS A 197 10.62 17.35 3.70
N ARG A 198 10.37 16.25 4.38
CA ARG A 198 11.34 15.18 4.65
C ARG A 198 10.69 13.91 5.14
N PHE A 199 11.40 12.81 5.00
CA PHE A 199 11.15 11.56 5.72
C PHE A 199 12.09 11.45 6.92
N ALA A 200 11.62 10.80 8.00
CA ALA A 200 12.41 10.48 9.18
C ALA A 200 12.12 9.03 9.59
N GLU A 201 13.06 8.15 9.37
CA GLU A 201 12.88 6.72 9.59
C GLU A 201 13.26 6.35 11.03
N LYS A 202 12.38 5.64 11.71
CA LYS A 202 12.57 5.04 13.05
C LYS A 202 13.27 5.97 14.07
N PRO A 203 12.62 7.06 14.48
CA PRO A 203 13.18 8.00 15.44
C PRO A 203 13.34 7.35 16.84
N ASP A 204 14.11 7.98 17.71
CA ASP A 204 14.07 7.66 19.13
C ASP A 204 12.74 8.13 19.77
N THR A 205 12.49 7.68 21.01
CA THR A 205 11.23 7.98 21.72
C THR A 205 10.98 9.48 21.90
N ALA A 206 12.00 10.26 22.23
CA ALA A 206 11.86 11.70 22.43
C ALA A 206 11.56 12.42 21.12
N THR A 207 12.21 12.03 20.05
CA THR A 207 11.97 12.55 18.70
C THR A 207 10.58 12.15 18.20
N ALA A 208 10.14 10.91 18.40
CA ALA A 208 8.81 10.44 18.04
C ALA A 208 7.71 11.24 18.77
N GLN A 209 7.90 11.49 20.08
CA GLN A 209 6.99 12.32 20.87
C GLN A 209 6.90 13.74 20.31
N HIS A 210 8.07 14.35 20.02
CA HIS A 210 8.09 15.69 19.41
C HIS A 210 7.37 15.73 18.07
N PHE A 211 7.48 14.68 17.24
CA PHE A 211 6.77 14.60 15.96
C PHE A 211 5.26 14.58 16.14
N VAL A 212 4.76 13.80 17.10
CA VAL A 212 3.32 13.75 17.42
C VAL A 212 2.82 15.10 17.94
N ASP A 213 3.54 15.69 18.91
CA ASP A 213 3.14 16.96 19.55
C ASP A 213 3.13 18.14 18.56
N SER A 214 3.98 18.09 17.53
CA SER A 214 4.09 19.16 16.54
C SER A 214 2.90 19.22 15.58
N LEU A 215 2.15 18.13 15.40
CA LEU A 215 1.06 17.97 14.43
C LEU A 215 1.49 18.22 12.96
N GLU A 216 2.81 18.16 12.70
CA GLU A 216 3.37 18.36 11.35
C GLU A 216 3.80 17.04 10.70
N TYR A 217 3.72 15.92 11.42
CA TYR A 217 4.21 14.64 10.96
C TYR A 217 3.09 13.61 10.88
N TYR A 218 3.21 12.74 9.90
CA TYR A 218 2.35 11.57 9.67
C TYR A 218 3.21 10.31 9.68
N TRP A 219 2.64 9.17 10.05
CA TRP A 219 3.34 7.89 9.82
C TRP A 219 3.36 7.55 8.34
N ASN A 220 4.45 6.97 7.90
CA ASN A 220 4.56 6.37 6.58
C ASN A 220 3.82 5.01 6.57
N GLY A 221 2.62 4.99 6.00
CA GLY A 221 1.80 3.78 5.90
C GLY A 221 2.25 2.80 4.80
N GLY A 222 3.31 3.12 4.04
CA GLY A 222 3.77 2.26 2.94
C GLY A 222 2.77 2.15 1.78
N ILE A 223 1.84 3.09 1.68
CA ILE A 223 0.82 3.17 0.62
C ILE A 223 1.17 4.34 -0.29
N PHE A 224 1.37 4.05 -1.57
CA PHE A 224 1.87 5.03 -2.51
C PHE A 224 1.03 5.09 -3.77
N ILE A 225 0.87 6.29 -4.33
CA ILE A 225 0.12 6.50 -5.56
C ILE A 225 0.95 7.37 -6.50
N TRP A 226 1.13 6.93 -7.73
CA TRP A 226 1.87 7.64 -8.77
C TRP A 226 1.55 7.10 -10.16
N ARG A 227 1.89 7.84 -11.18
CA ARG A 227 1.90 7.34 -12.55
C ARG A 227 3.06 6.35 -12.73
N ALA A 228 2.83 5.31 -13.51
CA ALA A 228 3.85 4.28 -13.76
C ALA A 228 5.10 4.84 -14.47
N ASP A 229 4.94 5.80 -15.37
CA ASP A 229 6.05 6.48 -16.04
C ASP A 229 6.83 7.40 -15.08
N THR A 230 6.13 8.11 -14.17
CA THR A 230 6.75 9.00 -13.18
C THR A 230 7.63 8.21 -12.21
N ILE A 231 7.14 7.08 -11.70
CA ILE A 231 7.97 6.26 -10.80
C ILE A 231 9.17 5.62 -11.54
N LEU A 232 9.02 5.18 -12.78
CA LEU A 232 10.17 4.66 -13.55
C LEU A 232 11.18 5.73 -13.87
N THR A 233 10.77 6.97 -14.14
CA THR A 233 11.70 8.12 -14.27
C THR A 233 12.47 8.35 -12.96
N ALA A 234 11.81 8.23 -11.81
CA ALA A 234 12.50 8.32 -10.52
C ALA A 234 13.46 7.13 -10.30
N VAL A 235 13.08 5.91 -10.71
CA VAL A 235 13.95 4.73 -10.67
C VAL A 235 15.17 4.93 -11.57
N GLU A 236 15.00 5.44 -12.79
CA GLU A 236 16.11 5.75 -13.70
C GLU A 236 17.12 6.71 -13.07
N SER A 237 16.62 7.79 -12.49
CA SER A 237 17.45 8.84 -11.90
C SER A 237 18.14 8.42 -10.60
N LEU A 238 17.42 7.76 -9.69
CA LEU A 238 17.86 7.49 -8.32
C LEU A 238 18.40 6.07 -8.11
N LEU A 239 17.98 5.13 -8.93
CA LEU A 239 18.34 3.71 -8.87
C LEU A 239 18.76 3.18 -10.26
N PRO A 240 19.75 3.80 -10.95
CA PRO A 240 20.05 3.50 -12.35
C PRO A 240 20.42 2.03 -12.61
N ARG A 241 20.99 1.32 -11.62
CA ARG A 241 21.25 -0.12 -11.75
C ARG A 241 19.98 -0.94 -11.80
N LEU A 242 18.97 -0.60 -10.98
CA LEU A 242 17.66 -1.24 -11.03
C LEU A 242 17.00 -0.97 -12.39
N TYR A 243 17.00 0.28 -12.83
CA TYR A 243 16.40 0.64 -14.12
C TYR A 243 17.02 -0.12 -15.28
N ALA A 244 18.35 -0.23 -15.32
CA ALA A 244 19.06 -0.96 -16.37
C ALA A 244 18.67 -2.44 -16.43
N GLU A 245 18.42 -3.09 -15.28
CA GLU A 245 17.97 -4.49 -15.22
C GLU A 245 16.49 -4.67 -15.59
N LEU A 246 15.66 -3.65 -15.44
CA LEU A 246 14.24 -3.69 -15.85
C LEU A 246 14.05 -3.53 -17.36
N GLN A 247 14.96 -2.87 -18.08
CA GLN A 247 14.82 -2.63 -19.53
C GLN A 247 14.73 -3.93 -20.36
N PRO A 248 15.61 -4.93 -20.19
CA PRO A 248 15.44 -6.21 -20.90
C PRO A 248 14.17 -6.95 -20.50
N VAL A 249 13.69 -6.78 -19.25
CA VAL A 249 12.42 -7.37 -18.79
C VAL A 249 11.24 -6.76 -19.53
N ALA A 250 11.18 -5.42 -19.67
CA ALA A 250 10.18 -4.74 -20.48
C ALA A 250 10.14 -5.30 -21.92
N SER A 251 11.30 -5.32 -22.58
CA SER A 251 11.42 -5.80 -23.97
C SER A 251 10.99 -7.26 -24.16
N ALA A 252 11.15 -8.09 -23.14
CA ALA A 252 10.84 -9.52 -23.20
C ALA A 252 9.46 -9.87 -22.62
N TRP A 253 8.70 -8.91 -22.07
CA TRP A 253 7.49 -9.21 -21.26
C TRP A 253 6.44 -10.04 -22.00
N HIS A 254 6.24 -9.77 -23.28
CA HIS A 254 5.29 -10.50 -24.13
C HIS A 254 5.92 -11.67 -24.87
N SER A 255 7.20 -12.01 -24.61
CA SER A 255 7.89 -13.11 -25.25
C SER A 255 7.83 -14.39 -24.41
N PRO A 256 8.03 -15.58 -25.03
CA PRO A 256 8.20 -16.83 -24.28
C PRO A 256 9.38 -16.83 -23.32
N MET A 257 10.37 -15.95 -23.53
CA MET A 257 11.60 -15.86 -22.74
C MET A 257 11.44 -15.00 -21.48
N ARG A 258 10.27 -14.41 -21.22
CA ARG A 258 10.07 -13.43 -20.14
C ARG A 258 10.59 -13.90 -18.78
N MET A 259 10.31 -15.16 -18.41
CA MET A 259 10.70 -15.68 -17.09
C MET A 259 12.21 -15.89 -16.98
N GLU A 260 12.86 -16.33 -18.05
CA GLU A 260 14.33 -16.48 -18.10
C GLU A 260 15.03 -15.11 -18.03
N VAL A 261 14.53 -14.13 -18.80
CA VAL A 261 15.05 -12.76 -18.77
C VAL A 261 14.85 -12.12 -17.41
N LEU A 262 13.65 -12.27 -16.83
CA LEU A 262 13.34 -11.76 -15.50
C LEU A 262 14.24 -12.37 -14.42
N SER A 263 14.40 -13.71 -14.41
CA SER A 263 15.27 -14.39 -13.46
C SER A 263 16.74 -13.92 -13.58
N THR A 264 17.24 -13.82 -14.81
CA THR A 264 18.61 -13.35 -15.08
C THR A 264 18.82 -11.89 -14.63
N ALA A 265 17.86 -11.01 -14.89
CA ALA A 265 17.90 -9.63 -14.43
C ALA A 265 17.84 -9.56 -12.89
N TRP A 266 16.98 -10.37 -12.28
CA TRP A 266 16.74 -10.36 -10.83
C TRP A 266 17.96 -10.73 -10.00
N ASP A 267 18.85 -11.56 -10.53
CA ASP A 267 20.12 -11.91 -9.88
C ASP A 267 21.03 -10.67 -9.70
N ARG A 268 20.91 -9.67 -10.59
CA ARG A 268 21.71 -8.44 -10.58
C ARG A 268 21.00 -7.25 -9.94
N VAL A 269 19.69 -7.34 -9.72
CA VAL A 269 18.89 -6.27 -9.09
C VAL A 269 19.36 -6.03 -7.67
N PRO A 270 19.70 -4.78 -7.31
CA PRO A 270 20.12 -4.43 -5.95
C PRO A 270 18.95 -4.54 -4.97
N ARG A 271 19.25 -4.96 -3.73
CA ARG A 271 18.25 -4.92 -2.65
C ARG A 271 18.07 -3.50 -2.15
N THR A 272 16.86 -2.97 -2.25
CA THR A 272 16.52 -1.67 -1.69
C THR A 272 15.01 -1.52 -1.49
N THR A 273 14.61 -0.63 -0.57
CA THR A 273 13.20 -0.26 -0.38
C THR A 273 12.86 0.97 -1.18
N ILE A 274 11.58 1.16 -1.47
CA ILE A 274 11.06 2.35 -2.15
C ILE A 274 11.34 3.61 -1.32
N ASP A 275 11.25 3.48 0.01
CA ASP A 275 11.46 4.59 0.94
C ASP A 275 12.89 5.14 0.83
N TYR A 276 13.90 4.31 1.12
CA TYR A 276 15.31 4.71 1.06
C TYR A 276 15.82 4.98 -0.35
N GLY A 277 15.33 4.21 -1.31
CA GLY A 277 15.78 4.29 -2.69
C GLY A 277 15.28 5.55 -3.40
N ILE A 278 14.04 5.92 -3.17
CA ILE A 278 13.32 6.94 -3.93
C ILE A 278 12.68 7.99 -3.04
N MET A 279 11.77 7.63 -2.12
CA MET A 279 10.91 8.60 -1.43
C MET A 279 11.68 9.62 -0.60
N GLU A 280 12.77 9.21 0.05
CA GLU A 280 13.64 10.12 0.82
C GLU A 280 14.48 11.08 -0.05
N LYS A 281 14.62 10.78 -1.35
CA LYS A 281 15.53 11.50 -2.27
C LYS A 281 14.79 12.28 -3.34
N ALA A 282 13.60 11.87 -3.67
CA ALA A 282 12.80 12.51 -4.69
C ALA A 282 12.36 13.91 -4.25
N THR A 283 12.36 14.85 -5.19
CA THR A 283 12.05 16.26 -4.92
C THR A 283 10.58 16.62 -5.07
N ARG A 284 9.81 15.80 -5.82
CA ARG A 284 8.42 16.05 -6.11
C ARG A 284 7.55 14.98 -5.42
N VAL A 285 7.46 15.08 -4.10
CA VAL A 285 6.71 14.16 -3.24
C VAL A 285 5.57 14.90 -2.55
N ALA A 286 4.38 14.29 -2.53
CA ALA A 286 3.21 14.80 -1.83
C ALA A 286 2.73 13.79 -0.77
N VAL A 287 2.11 14.30 0.28
CA VAL A 287 1.42 13.51 1.30
C VAL A 287 -0.05 13.89 1.37
N VAL A 288 -0.89 12.87 1.39
CA VAL A 288 -2.33 12.98 1.68
C VAL A 288 -2.54 12.43 3.09
N PRO A 289 -2.86 13.29 4.07
CA PRO A 289 -3.16 12.87 5.44
C PRO A 289 -4.43 12.05 5.51
N VAL A 290 -4.41 10.97 6.29
CA VAL A 290 -5.57 10.11 6.49
C VAL A 290 -5.68 9.65 7.94
N ASP A 291 -6.93 9.50 8.39
CA ASP A 291 -7.30 8.82 9.61
C ASP A 291 -8.33 7.74 9.21
N ILE A 292 -7.86 6.54 8.97
CA ILE A 292 -8.62 5.44 8.36
C ILE A 292 -8.58 4.16 9.20
N GLY A 293 -8.18 4.27 10.46
CA GLY A 293 -8.00 3.12 11.33
C GLY A 293 -6.95 2.14 10.77
N TRP A 294 -5.82 2.69 10.34
CA TRP A 294 -4.71 1.91 9.77
C TRP A 294 -3.83 1.31 10.86
N ASP A 295 -3.41 0.08 10.63
CA ASP A 295 -2.38 -0.59 11.45
C ASP A 295 -1.60 -1.61 10.60
N ASP A 296 -0.30 -1.75 10.87
CA ASP A 296 0.55 -2.73 10.19
C ASP A 296 0.48 -4.13 10.81
N VAL A 297 -0.26 -4.31 11.93
CA VAL A 297 -0.36 -5.56 12.70
C VAL A 297 1.01 -6.21 12.91
N GLY A 298 1.93 -5.41 13.42
CA GLY A 298 3.35 -5.77 13.49
C GLY A 298 3.69 -6.85 14.53
N ASN A 299 2.80 -7.13 15.49
CA ASN A 299 3.03 -8.07 16.58
C ASN A 299 1.72 -8.56 17.23
N TRP A 300 1.83 -9.52 18.16
CA TRP A 300 0.70 -10.09 18.88
C TRP A 300 -0.05 -9.10 19.78
N ALA A 301 0.66 -8.13 20.37
CA ALA A 301 0.03 -7.12 21.23
C ALA A 301 -0.90 -6.21 20.41
N THR A 302 -0.46 -5.78 19.24
CA THR A 302 -1.27 -5.00 18.29
C THR A 302 -2.49 -5.80 17.82
N LEU A 303 -2.29 -7.06 17.44
CA LEU A 303 -3.40 -7.93 17.02
C LEU A 303 -4.43 -8.13 18.14
N SER A 304 -3.95 -8.34 19.38
CA SER A 304 -4.81 -8.52 20.56
C SER A 304 -5.65 -7.27 20.86
N ALA A 305 -5.11 -6.08 20.61
CA ALA A 305 -5.84 -4.82 20.83
C ALA A 305 -7.00 -4.60 19.82
N MET A 306 -6.97 -5.30 18.68
CA MET A 306 -8.01 -5.21 17.65
C MET A 306 -9.16 -6.20 17.84
N VAL A 307 -9.02 -7.17 18.74
CA VAL A 307 -10.03 -8.19 19.04
C VAL A 307 -10.72 -7.84 20.37
N GLU A 308 -12.05 -7.82 20.40
CA GLU A 308 -12.78 -7.63 21.65
C GLU A 308 -12.41 -8.72 22.65
N GLY A 309 -11.90 -8.30 23.83
CA GLY A 309 -11.57 -9.20 24.91
C GLY A 309 -12.80 -9.62 25.72
N ASP A 310 -12.74 -10.81 26.31
CA ASP A 310 -13.72 -11.23 27.32
C ASP A 310 -13.57 -10.39 28.63
N GLU A 311 -14.48 -10.59 29.59
CA GLU A 311 -14.45 -9.91 30.89
C GLU A 311 -13.14 -10.10 31.68
N LYS A 312 -12.31 -11.08 31.29
CA LYS A 312 -11.00 -11.38 31.88
C LYS A 312 -9.82 -10.82 31.06
N GLY A 313 -10.13 -10.11 29.95
CA GLY A 313 -9.13 -9.57 29.04
C GLY A 313 -8.50 -10.60 28.09
N ASN A 314 -9.11 -11.77 27.89
CA ASN A 314 -8.65 -12.72 26.91
C ASN A 314 -9.27 -12.38 25.54
N ALA A 315 -8.42 -12.17 24.54
CA ALA A 315 -8.86 -12.06 23.15
C ALA A 315 -8.98 -13.45 22.54
N VAL A 316 -10.21 -13.92 22.29
CA VAL A 316 -10.48 -15.25 21.72
C VAL A 316 -11.09 -15.08 20.34
N TYR A 317 -10.42 -15.63 19.33
CA TYR A 317 -10.88 -15.64 17.95
C TYR A 317 -11.09 -17.08 17.48
N GLY A 318 -12.24 -17.36 16.84
CA GLY A 318 -12.50 -18.68 16.23
C GLY A 318 -12.95 -19.79 17.18
N GLY A 319 -13.64 -19.49 18.26
CA GLY A 319 -14.30 -20.47 19.11
C GLY A 319 -13.30 -21.40 19.84
N GLY A 320 -12.31 -20.82 20.47
CA GLY A 320 -11.40 -21.55 21.37
C GLY A 320 -12.17 -22.20 22.52
N HIS A 321 -11.89 -23.47 22.81
CA HIS A 321 -12.35 -24.21 23.98
C HIS A 321 -11.35 -24.08 25.14
#